data_33ef8b56198c1341f4b0c0eef063e514
#
_entry.id   33ef8b56198c1341f4b0c0eef063e514
#
_cell.length_a   1.000
_cell.length_b   1.000
_cell.length_c   1.000
_cell.angle_alpha   90.00
_cell.angle_beta   90.00
_cell.angle_gamma   90.00
#
_symmetry.space_group_name_H-M   'P 1'
#
loop_
_entity.id
_entity.type
_entity.pdbx_description
1 polymer ?
#
loop_
_entity_poly.entity_id
_entity_poly.type
_entity_poly.pdbx_seq_one_letter_code
_entity_poly.pdbx_strand_id
1 'polypeptide(L)'
;LTIPEPSEEECQRHYAANPARYATGERVRARHILFAVTQGVDVVALRIRAETTLLDVRCHDGNNANALEDRFAQAARDQSNCPSGAEGGHLGWLTPSDCAPEFAKELFSHAEIGVLPRLVHSRFGLHVVEVLERKPGIEPPFDEVRGAVAMALRQKTYVTALRQYLNRLAGQAEIVGVAIDAADTPLVQ
;
A
#
# COMPACT_ATOMS: atom_id res chain seq x y z
N LEU A 1 -11.71 -7.50 -27.29
CA LEU A 1 -10.32 -7.87 -27.01
C LEU A 1 -10.29 -9.34 -26.56
N THR A 2 -9.82 -10.23 -27.44
CA THR A 2 -9.59 -11.63 -27.06
C THR A 2 -8.20 -11.71 -26.45
N ILE A 3 -8.11 -12.20 -25.21
CA ILE A 3 -6.85 -12.31 -24.49
C ILE A 3 -6.54 -13.79 -24.36
N PRO A 4 -5.33 -14.23 -24.73
CA PRO A 4 -4.92 -15.61 -24.55
C PRO A 4 -4.85 -15.98 -23.06
N GLU A 5 -5.16 -17.21 -22.73
CA GLU A 5 -4.91 -17.74 -21.40
C GLU A 5 -3.40 -17.88 -21.17
N PRO A 6 -2.90 -17.53 -20.00
CA PRO A 6 -1.48 -17.70 -19.71
C PRO A 6 -1.12 -19.19 -19.65
N SER A 7 0.04 -19.51 -20.19
CA SER A 7 0.57 -20.88 -20.14
C SER A 7 0.97 -21.25 -18.70
N GLU A 8 1.06 -22.56 -18.43
CA GLU A 8 1.50 -23.05 -17.12
C GLU A 8 2.93 -22.57 -16.78
N GLU A 9 3.82 -22.57 -17.77
CA GLU A 9 5.19 -22.07 -17.60
C GLU A 9 5.25 -20.57 -17.26
N GLU A 10 4.37 -19.76 -17.84
CA GLU A 10 4.26 -18.34 -17.50
C GLU A 10 3.75 -18.16 -16.08
N CYS A 11 2.77 -18.95 -15.66
CA CYS A 11 2.27 -18.96 -14.30
C CYS A 11 3.35 -19.36 -13.30
N GLN A 12 4.10 -20.43 -13.55
CA GLN A 12 5.19 -20.87 -12.68
C GLN A 12 6.29 -19.83 -12.57
N ARG A 13 6.73 -19.24 -13.67
CA ARG A 13 7.73 -18.15 -13.68
C ARG A 13 7.25 -16.93 -12.90
N HIS A 14 5.96 -16.56 -13.08
CA HIS A 14 5.40 -15.43 -12.36
C HIS A 14 5.32 -15.69 -10.85
N TYR A 15 4.89 -16.89 -10.44
CA TYR A 15 4.86 -17.30 -9.05
C TYR A 15 6.26 -17.30 -8.43
N ALA A 16 7.24 -17.94 -9.09
CA ALA A 16 8.63 -17.99 -8.61
C ALA A 16 9.28 -16.62 -8.45
N ALA A 17 8.90 -15.65 -9.29
CA ALA A 17 9.37 -14.28 -9.18
C ALA A 17 8.62 -13.43 -8.11
N ASN A 18 7.47 -13.89 -7.62
CA ASN A 18 6.60 -13.12 -6.72
C ASN A 18 5.95 -14.00 -5.62
N PRO A 19 6.69 -14.86 -4.92
CA PRO A 19 6.09 -15.81 -3.97
C PRO A 19 5.38 -15.10 -2.82
N ALA A 20 5.96 -14.02 -2.30
CA ALA A 20 5.38 -13.25 -1.21
C ALA A 20 4.00 -12.65 -1.54
N ARG A 21 3.69 -12.42 -2.83
CA ARG A 21 2.39 -11.91 -3.26
C ARG A 21 1.24 -12.89 -3.01
N TYR A 22 1.58 -14.17 -2.95
CA TYR A 22 0.63 -15.27 -2.76
C TYR A 22 0.69 -15.86 -1.35
N ALA A 23 1.59 -15.35 -0.51
CA ALA A 23 1.68 -15.76 0.88
C ALA A 23 0.37 -15.46 1.62
N THR A 24 -0.05 -16.40 2.47
CA THR A 24 -1.26 -16.31 3.26
C THR A 24 -0.94 -16.30 4.74
N GLY A 25 -1.81 -15.67 5.53
CA GLY A 25 -1.65 -15.66 6.98
C GLY A 25 -0.60 -14.69 7.52
N GLU A 26 -0.03 -13.82 6.67
CA GLU A 26 0.82 -12.74 7.14
C GLU A 26 0.05 -11.84 8.11
N ARG A 27 0.70 -11.50 9.23
CA ARG A 27 0.17 -10.61 10.25
C ARG A 27 1.20 -9.58 10.65
N VAL A 28 0.73 -8.38 10.88
CA VAL A 28 1.55 -7.27 11.35
C VAL A 28 0.95 -6.69 12.61
N ARG A 29 1.75 -6.56 13.65
CA ARG A 29 1.37 -5.82 14.84
C ARG A 29 1.85 -4.39 14.67
N ALA A 30 0.89 -3.45 14.66
CA ALA A 30 1.18 -2.07 14.36
C ALA A 30 0.48 -1.12 15.34
N ARG A 31 0.94 0.13 15.34
CA ARG A 31 0.25 1.26 15.95
C ARG A 31 0.28 2.46 15.01
N HIS A 32 -0.67 3.38 15.16
CA HIS A 32 -0.76 4.53 14.30
C HIS A 32 -1.20 5.80 15.01
N ILE A 33 -0.91 6.93 14.38
CA ILE A 33 -1.45 8.26 14.71
C ILE A 33 -2.25 8.70 13.49
N LEU A 34 -3.55 8.89 13.64
CA LEU A 34 -4.43 9.34 12.56
C LEU A 34 -4.62 10.85 12.59
N PHE A 35 -4.32 11.50 11.51
CA PHE A 35 -4.70 12.87 11.21
C PHE A 35 -5.86 12.86 10.22
N ALA A 36 -7.09 12.95 10.75
CA ALA A 36 -8.29 12.77 9.94
C ALA A 36 -8.53 13.97 9.02
N VAL A 37 -8.83 13.69 7.75
CA VAL A 37 -9.27 14.69 6.77
C VAL A 37 -10.80 14.76 6.82
N THR A 38 -11.32 15.82 7.43
CA THR A 38 -12.75 16.10 7.52
C THR A 38 -13.10 17.35 6.71
N GLN A 39 -14.38 17.55 6.46
CA GLN A 39 -14.85 18.72 5.71
C GLN A 39 -14.42 20.02 6.40
N GLY A 40 -13.79 20.94 5.66
CA GLY A 40 -13.33 22.24 6.17
C GLY A 40 -11.94 22.24 6.80
N VAL A 41 -11.25 21.10 6.84
CA VAL A 41 -9.86 21.04 7.35
C VAL A 41 -8.89 21.60 6.31
N ASP A 42 -7.96 22.43 6.75
CA ASP A 42 -6.80 22.82 5.95
C ASP A 42 -5.85 21.62 5.80
N VAL A 43 -5.91 20.98 4.63
CA VAL A 43 -5.13 19.77 4.33
C VAL A 43 -3.63 20.05 4.33
N VAL A 44 -3.20 21.27 3.97
CA VAL A 44 -1.78 21.64 3.93
C VAL A 44 -1.25 21.75 5.37
N ALA A 45 -1.95 22.46 6.24
CA ALA A 45 -1.59 22.59 7.65
C ALA A 45 -1.62 21.22 8.35
N LEU A 46 -2.62 20.37 8.05
CA LEU A 46 -2.72 19.02 8.58
C LEU A 46 -1.54 18.14 8.17
N ARG A 47 -1.13 18.24 6.91
CA ARG A 47 0.02 17.51 6.37
C ARG A 47 1.32 17.93 7.05
N ILE A 48 1.56 19.23 7.17
CA ILE A 48 2.75 19.77 7.87
C ILE A 48 2.80 19.23 9.30
N ARG A 49 1.68 19.24 10.00
CA ARG A 49 1.59 18.70 11.37
C ARG A 49 1.91 17.21 11.41
N ALA A 50 1.36 16.41 10.49
CA ALA A 50 1.62 14.97 10.41
C ALA A 50 3.08 14.67 10.06
N GLU A 51 3.71 15.43 9.14
CA GLU A 51 5.11 15.29 8.79
C GLU A 51 6.03 15.68 9.96
N THR A 52 5.69 16.74 10.70
CA THR A 52 6.43 17.14 11.91
C THR A 52 6.38 16.03 12.97
N THR A 53 5.19 15.47 13.21
CA THR A 53 5.03 14.36 14.16
C THR A 53 5.82 13.11 13.70
N LEU A 54 5.79 12.80 12.39
CA LEU A 54 6.58 11.69 11.84
C LEU A 54 8.07 11.87 12.10
N LEU A 55 8.60 13.06 11.87
CA LEU A 55 10.02 13.35 12.13
C LEU A 55 10.36 13.27 13.62
N ASP A 56 9.49 13.79 14.50
CA ASP A 56 9.70 13.75 15.94
C ASP A 56 9.78 12.32 16.47
N VAL A 57 8.81 11.46 16.13
CA VAL A 57 8.82 10.07 16.58
C VAL A 57 9.97 9.25 15.98
N ARG A 58 10.40 9.53 14.75
CA ARG A 58 11.52 8.84 14.09
C ARG A 58 12.89 9.24 14.63
N CYS A 59 13.09 10.53 14.92
CA CYS A 59 14.40 11.01 15.39
C CYS A 59 14.78 10.45 16.76
N HIS A 60 13.83 9.93 17.52
CA HIS A 60 14.05 9.44 18.88
C HIS A 60 14.15 7.92 18.99
N ASP A 61 13.77 7.16 17.95
CA ASP A 61 13.90 5.69 17.93
C ASP A 61 15.34 5.18 17.92
N GLY A 62 16.32 6.05 17.66
CA GLY A 62 17.69 5.63 17.34
C GLY A 62 18.70 5.60 18.49
N ASN A 63 18.47 6.26 19.65
CA ASN A 63 19.62 6.49 20.54
C ASN A 63 19.36 6.57 22.06
N ASN A 64 18.16 6.32 22.56
CA ASN A 64 17.94 6.38 24.01
C ASN A 64 17.29 5.10 24.59
N ALA A 65 18.15 4.14 24.96
CA ALA A 65 17.79 3.00 25.80
C ALA A 65 17.28 3.41 27.20
N ASN A 66 17.24 4.71 27.49
CA ASN A 66 16.78 5.33 28.74
C ASN A 66 15.54 6.22 28.56
N ALA A 67 14.86 6.22 27.40
CA ALA A 67 13.63 6.96 27.26
C ALA A 67 12.50 6.26 28.04
N LEU A 68 12.29 6.70 29.28
CA LEU A 68 11.16 6.32 30.15
C LEU A 68 9.80 6.71 29.53
N GLU A 69 9.79 7.41 28.39
CA GLU A 69 8.58 7.87 27.71
C GLU A 69 8.54 7.34 26.28
N ASP A 70 7.53 6.53 26.00
CA ASP A 70 7.18 6.12 24.65
C ASP A 70 6.59 7.33 23.90
N ARG A 71 7.44 8.04 23.14
CA ARG A 71 7.06 9.24 22.39
C ARG A 71 5.99 9.01 21.34
N PHE A 72 6.02 7.83 20.71
CA PHE A 72 4.97 7.49 19.78
C PHE A 72 3.62 7.38 20.48
N ALA A 73 3.57 6.70 21.61
CA ALA A 73 2.35 6.58 22.41
C ALA A 73 1.88 7.94 22.95
N GLN A 74 2.81 8.82 23.34
CA GLN A 74 2.45 10.17 23.76
C GLN A 74 1.88 10.99 22.59
N ALA A 75 2.55 11.00 21.43
CA ALA A 75 2.05 11.68 20.23
C ALA A 75 0.69 11.13 19.78
N ALA A 76 0.47 9.82 19.94
CA ALA A 76 -0.82 9.20 19.62
C ALA A 76 -1.93 9.69 20.55
N ARG A 77 -1.68 9.80 21.86
CA ARG A 77 -2.66 10.34 22.82
C ARG A 77 -2.99 11.80 22.54
N ASP A 78 -1.99 12.61 22.21
CA ASP A 78 -2.13 14.06 22.08
C ASP A 78 -2.71 14.47 20.73
N GLN A 79 -2.47 13.69 19.68
CA GLN A 79 -2.70 14.18 18.31
C GLN A 79 -3.58 13.25 17.44
N SER A 80 -3.75 11.99 17.82
CA SER A 80 -4.51 11.05 17.00
C SER A 80 -6.00 11.33 17.05
N ASN A 81 -6.63 11.37 15.87
CA ASN A 81 -8.09 11.41 15.76
C ASN A 81 -8.74 10.01 15.80
N CYS A 82 -7.93 8.94 15.93
CA CYS A 82 -8.44 7.58 16.09
C CYS A 82 -8.67 7.29 17.59
N PRO A 83 -9.74 6.57 17.97
CA PRO A 83 -9.94 6.13 19.35
C PRO A 83 -8.76 5.36 19.93
N SER A 84 -8.01 4.61 19.13
CA SER A 84 -6.79 3.91 19.54
C SER A 84 -5.71 4.85 20.09
N GLY A 85 -5.78 6.15 19.81
CA GLY A 85 -4.85 7.14 20.34
C GLY A 85 -4.78 7.13 21.87
N ALA A 86 -5.92 6.95 22.55
CA ALA A 86 -5.98 6.85 24.02
C ALA A 86 -5.10 5.71 24.57
N GLU A 87 -4.92 4.65 23.80
CA GLU A 87 -4.09 3.48 24.12
C GLU A 87 -2.72 3.52 23.41
N GLY A 88 -2.21 4.72 23.08
CA GLY A 88 -0.93 4.88 22.41
C GLY A 88 -0.92 4.49 20.95
N GLY A 89 -2.08 4.46 20.30
CA GLY A 89 -2.24 4.19 18.86
C GLY A 89 -2.28 2.71 18.49
N HIS A 90 -2.27 1.79 19.46
CA HIS A 90 -2.21 0.36 19.21
C HIS A 90 -3.43 -0.15 18.39
N LEU A 91 -3.14 -0.94 17.35
CA LEU A 91 -4.14 -1.59 16.49
C LEU A 91 -4.19 -3.12 16.69
N GLY A 92 -3.24 -3.67 17.48
CA GLY A 92 -3.11 -5.11 17.64
C GLY A 92 -2.49 -5.78 16.40
N TRP A 93 -2.80 -7.08 16.25
CA TRP A 93 -2.42 -7.87 15.09
C TRP A 93 -3.42 -7.64 13.95
N LEU A 94 -2.90 -7.25 12.81
CA LEU A 94 -3.66 -6.96 11.61
C LEU A 94 -3.33 -7.97 10.51
N THR A 95 -4.35 -8.31 9.73
CA THR A 95 -4.21 -8.97 8.43
C THR A 95 -4.53 -7.97 7.31
N PRO A 96 -4.18 -8.24 6.05
CA PRO A 96 -4.54 -7.36 4.94
C PRO A 96 -6.05 -7.07 4.84
N SER A 97 -6.89 -8.03 5.23
CA SER A 97 -8.36 -7.92 5.21
C SER A 97 -8.94 -7.02 6.30
N ASP A 98 -8.20 -6.79 7.38
CA ASP A 98 -8.63 -5.94 8.50
C ASP A 98 -8.40 -4.45 8.22
N CYS A 99 -7.71 -4.14 7.14
CA CYS A 99 -7.25 -2.80 6.82
C CYS A 99 -7.97 -2.21 5.61
N ALA A 100 -8.04 -0.86 5.55
CA ALA A 100 -8.38 -0.19 4.30
C ALA A 100 -7.32 -0.55 3.23
N PRO A 101 -7.70 -0.77 1.95
CA PRO A 101 -6.79 -1.26 0.91
C PRO A 101 -5.49 -0.44 0.77
N GLU A 102 -5.61 0.88 0.89
CA GLU A 102 -4.46 1.79 0.78
C GLU A 102 -3.51 1.63 1.97
N PHE A 103 -4.06 1.46 3.17
CA PHE A 103 -3.30 1.23 4.40
C PHE A 103 -2.65 -0.15 4.39
N ALA A 104 -3.39 -1.19 3.99
CA ALA A 104 -2.87 -2.54 3.83
C ALA A 104 -1.70 -2.59 2.86
N LYS A 105 -1.82 -1.95 1.71
CA LYS A 105 -0.76 -1.88 0.70
C LYS A 105 0.55 -1.34 1.29
N GLU A 106 0.50 -0.26 2.03
CA GLU A 106 1.70 0.33 2.63
C GLU A 106 2.25 -0.54 3.78
N LEU A 107 1.37 -1.09 4.62
CA LEU A 107 1.75 -1.88 5.78
C LEU A 107 2.38 -3.23 5.40
N PHE A 108 1.87 -3.90 4.37
CA PHE A 108 2.29 -5.25 3.96
C PHE A 108 3.26 -5.28 2.77
N SER A 109 3.53 -4.15 2.10
CA SER A 109 4.48 -4.09 0.98
C SER A 109 5.95 -3.99 1.42
N HIS A 110 6.21 -3.68 2.67
CA HIS A 110 7.55 -3.45 3.21
C HIS A 110 7.83 -4.38 4.37
N ALA A 111 9.06 -4.91 4.43
CA ALA A 111 9.49 -5.81 5.49
C ALA A 111 9.98 -5.08 6.76
N GLU A 112 10.01 -3.75 6.74
CA GLU A 112 10.59 -2.92 7.80
C GLU A 112 9.81 -3.02 9.11
N ILE A 113 10.55 -2.99 10.22
CA ILE A 113 10.04 -2.84 11.60
C ILE A 113 10.44 -1.45 12.09
N GLY A 114 9.60 -0.82 12.89
CA GLY A 114 9.76 0.54 13.38
C GLY A 114 8.83 1.53 12.68
N VAL A 115 9.10 2.82 12.85
CA VAL A 115 8.29 3.90 12.27
C VAL A 115 8.55 3.99 10.76
N LEU A 116 7.49 3.85 9.96
CA LEU A 116 7.57 3.95 8.51
C LEU A 116 8.13 5.32 8.08
N PRO A 117 8.96 5.38 7.01
CA PRO A 117 9.67 6.60 6.63
C PRO A 117 8.79 7.67 5.98
N ARG A 118 7.52 7.38 5.75
CA ARG A 118 6.58 8.27 5.09
C ARG A 118 5.19 8.17 5.69
N LEU A 119 4.39 9.22 5.49
CA LEU A 119 2.99 9.20 5.82
C LEU A 119 2.24 8.18 4.95
N VAL A 120 1.38 7.41 5.59
CA VAL A 120 0.46 6.51 4.90
C VAL A 120 -0.84 7.25 4.64
N HIS A 121 -1.30 7.23 3.41
CA HIS A 121 -2.53 7.87 2.99
C HIS A 121 -3.66 6.84 2.94
N SER A 122 -4.82 7.17 3.48
CA SER A 122 -6.03 6.39 3.36
C SER A 122 -7.25 7.29 3.16
N ARG A 123 -8.40 6.69 2.91
CA ARG A 123 -9.67 7.41 2.87
C ARG A 123 -10.04 8.13 4.17
N PHE A 124 -9.39 7.82 5.28
CA PHE A 124 -9.62 8.46 6.57
C PHE A 124 -8.72 9.67 6.82
N GLY A 125 -7.61 9.77 6.10
CA GLY A 125 -6.65 10.85 6.26
C GLY A 125 -5.19 10.38 6.15
N LEU A 126 -4.32 11.04 6.90
CA LEU A 126 -2.88 10.80 6.96
C LEU A 126 -2.57 10.00 8.22
N HIS A 127 -1.69 9.00 8.09
CA HIS A 127 -1.27 8.19 9.21
C HIS A 127 0.25 8.22 9.37
N VAL A 128 0.70 8.43 10.58
CA VAL A 128 2.04 8.03 11.03
C VAL A 128 1.91 6.60 11.55
N VAL A 129 2.70 5.67 11.04
CA VAL A 129 2.57 4.24 11.34
C VAL A 129 3.88 3.69 11.85
N GLU A 130 3.79 2.88 12.90
CA GLU A 130 4.90 2.09 13.40
C GLU A 130 4.55 0.61 13.38
N VAL A 131 5.44 -0.17 12.82
CA VAL A 131 5.41 -1.62 12.82
C VAL A 131 6.18 -2.14 14.02
N LEU A 132 5.49 -2.81 14.93
CA LEU A 132 6.08 -3.36 16.13
C LEU A 132 6.62 -4.78 15.93
N GLU A 133 5.90 -5.58 15.14
CA GLU A 133 6.23 -6.98 14.92
C GLU A 133 5.59 -7.47 13.61
N ARG A 134 6.27 -8.40 12.92
CA ARG A 134 5.73 -9.09 11.74
C ARG A 134 5.77 -10.59 11.95
N LYS A 135 4.71 -11.25 11.53
CA LYS A 135 4.68 -12.70 11.34
C LYS A 135 4.57 -12.95 9.85
N PRO A 136 5.60 -13.52 9.21
CA PRO A 136 5.55 -13.79 7.79
C PRO A 136 4.40 -14.74 7.47
N GLY A 137 3.83 -14.57 6.30
CA GLY A 137 2.87 -15.51 5.75
C GLY A 137 3.55 -16.82 5.34
N ILE A 138 2.74 -17.82 5.15
CA ILE A 138 3.17 -19.10 4.59
C ILE A 138 3.01 -19.00 3.08
N GLU A 139 4.06 -19.31 2.33
CA GLU A 139 4.01 -19.40 0.87
C GLU A 139 3.36 -20.74 0.50
N PRO A 140 2.13 -20.73 -0.07
CA PRO A 140 1.46 -21.96 -0.46
C PRO A 140 2.15 -22.58 -1.68
N PRO A 141 2.11 -23.91 -1.86
CA PRO A 141 2.63 -24.53 -3.06
C PRO A 141 1.92 -23.99 -4.32
N PHE A 142 2.64 -23.95 -5.46
CA PHE A 142 2.11 -23.40 -6.72
C PHE A 142 0.74 -23.97 -7.11
N ASP A 143 0.52 -25.26 -6.89
CA ASP A 143 -0.73 -25.94 -7.27
C ASP A 143 -1.96 -25.35 -6.56
N GLU A 144 -1.82 -24.87 -5.32
CA GLU A 144 -2.91 -24.24 -4.56
C GLU A 144 -3.25 -22.85 -5.09
N VAL A 145 -2.26 -22.12 -5.63
CA VAL A 145 -2.43 -20.73 -6.09
C VAL A 145 -2.45 -20.60 -7.60
N ARG A 146 -2.32 -21.69 -8.37
CA ARG A 146 -2.31 -21.69 -9.84
C ARG A 146 -3.43 -20.84 -10.43
N GLY A 147 -4.66 -21.01 -9.96
CA GLY A 147 -5.82 -20.25 -10.44
C GLY A 147 -5.70 -18.75 -10.17
N ALA A 148 -5.21 -18.37 -8.99
CA ALA A 148 -5.00 -16.97 -8.62
C ALA A 148 -3.87 -16.33 -9.45
N VAL A 149 -2.80 -17.09 -9.72
CA VAL A 149 -1.68 -16.65 -10.58
C VAL A 149 -2.14 -16.43 -12.01
N ALA A 150 -2.89 -17.38 -12.57
CA ALA A 150 -3.42 -17.27 -13.94
C ALA A 150 -4.37 -16.06 -14.08
N MET A 151 -5.24 -15.86 -13.10
CA MET A 151 -6.14 -14.71 -13.07
C MET A 151 -5.38 -13.38 -12.99
N ALA A 152 -4.34 -13.29 -12.16
CA ALA A 152 -3.52 -12.09 -12.02
C ALA A 152 -2.77 -11.76 -13.34
N LEU A 153 -2.22 -12.76 -14.01
CA LEU A 153 -1.57 -12.58 -15.32
C LEU A 153 -2.58 -12.13 -16.38
N ARG A 154 -3.73 -12.79 -16.46
CA ARG A 154 -4.81 -12.45 -17.39
C ARG A 154 -5.28 -11.00 -17.18
N GLN A 155 -5.49 -10.60 -15.93
CA GLN A 155 -5.85 -9.23 -15.58
C GLN A 155 -4.79 -8.22 -16.04
N LYS A 156 -3.51 -8.51 -15.81
CA LYS A 156 -2.39 -7.67 -16.25
C LYS A 156 -2.37 -7.53 -17.78
N THR A 157 -2.51 -8.64 -18.48
CA THR A 157 -2.55 -8.67 -19.97
C THR A 157 -3.75 -7.88 -20.48
N TYR A 158 -4.93 -8.04 -19.86
CA TYR A 158 -6.14 -7.29 -20.22
C TYR A 158 -5.94 -5.79 -20.10
N VAL A 159 -5.45 -5.33 -18.96
CA VAL A 159 -5.23 -3.89 -18.71
C VAL A 159 -4.21 -3.33 -19.71
N THR A 160 -3.16 -4.08 -20.02
CA THR A 160 -2.15 -3.68 -21.01
C THR A 160 -2.76 -3.58 -22.40
N ALA A 161 -3.47 -4.62 -22.83
CA ALA A 161 -4.13 -4.65 -24.15
C ALA A 161 -5.21 -3.55 -24.28
N LEU A 162 -5.98 -3.31 -23.22
CA LEU A 162 -6.96 -2.23 -23.20
C LEU A 162 -6.31 -0.85 -23.34
N ARG A 163 -5.22 -0.60 -22.58
CA ARG A 163 -4.45 0.64 -22.69
C ARG A 163 -3.93 0.85 -24.13
N GLN A 164 -3.35 -0.18 -24.69
CA GLN A 164 -2.85 -0.14 -26.06
C GLN A 164 -3.97 0.13 -27.08
N TYR A 165 -5.11 -0.53 -26.92
CA TYR A 165 -6.28 -0.33 -27.76
C TYR A 165 -6.80 1.11 -27.69
N LEU A 166 -6.91 1.66 -26.47
CA LEU A 166 -7.34 3.05 -26.26
C LEU A 166 -6.35 4.06 -26.86
N ASN A 167 -5.04 3.83 -26.68
CA ASN A 167 -4.01 4.68 -27.29
C ASN A 167 -4.10 4.67 -28.83
N ARG A 168 -4.35 3.49 -29.41
CA ARG A 168 -4.57 3.38 -30.86
C ARG A 168 -5.82 4.12 -31.33
N LEU A 169 -6.92 4.01 -30.59
CA LEU A 169 -8.15 4.75 -30.91
C LEU A 169 -7.93 6.27 -30.80
N ALA A 170 -7.22 6.72 -29.74
CA ALA A 170 -6.88 8.13 -29.56
C ALA A 170 -6.02 8.67 -30.70
N GLY A 171 -5.06 7.89 -31.22
CA GLY A 171 -4.22 8.27 -32.38
C GLY A 171 -5.00 8.33 -33.72
N GLN A 172 -6.16 7.70 -33.80
CA GLN A 172 -7.03 7.70 -35.01
C GLN A 172 -8.18 8.73 -34.91
N ALA A 173 -8.40 9.33 -33.74
CA ALA A 173 -9.47 10.27 -33.50
C ALA A 173 -8.99 11.73 -33.53
N GLU A 174 -9.86 12.62 -34.00
CA GLU A 174 -9.66 14.07 -33.82
C GLU A 174 -10.12 14.45 -32.41
N ILE A 175 -9.16 14.85 -31.57
CA ILE A 175 -9.40 15.15 -30.15
C ILE A 175 -9.28 16.66 -29.96
N VAL A 176 -10.37 17.31 -29.51
CA VAL A 176 -10.40 18.76 -29.32
C VAL A 176 -10.52 19.05 -27.81
N GLY A 177 -9.64 19.92 -27.30
CA GLY A 177 -9.72 20.48 -25.95
C GLY A 177 -8.99 19.70 -24.86
N VAL A 178 -8.40 18.53 -25.15
CA VAL A 178 -7.60 17.74 -24.21
C VAL A 178 -6.36 17.18 -24.92
N ALA A 179 -5.18 17.29 -24.30
CA ALA A 179 -3.98 16.59 -24.76
C ALA A 179 -3.97 15.17 -24.18
N ILE A 180 -4.00 14.17 -25.08
CA ILE A 180 -3.87 12.76 -24.69
C ILE A 180 -2.60 12.23 -25.38
N ASP A 181 -1.76 11.51 -24.64
CA ASP A 181 -0.62 10.80 -25.20
C ASP A 181 -1.13 9.68 -26.12
N ALA A 182 -1.14 9.97 -27.42
CA ALA A 182 -1.53 9.02 -28.46
C ALA A 182 -0.28 8.31 -29.00
N ALA A 183 -0.37 7.00 -29.19
CA ALA A 183 0.69 6.22 -29.80
C ALA A 183 0.48 6.18 -31.33
N ASP A 184 1.40 6.79 -32.07
CA ASP A 184 1.42 6.77 -33.55
C ASP A 184 2.00 5.48 -34.15
N THR A 185 2.58 4.62 -33.30
CA THR A 185 3.24 3.39 -33.75
C THR A 185 2.37 2.16 -33.57
N PRO A 186 2.30 1.25 -34.56
CA PRO A 186 1.65 -0.05 -34.41
C PRO A 186 2.38 -0.85 -33.36
N LEU A 187 1.58 -1.53 -32.51
CA LEU A 187 2.06 -2.40 -31.44
C LEU A 187 2.99 -3.46 -32.01
N VAL A 188 4.21 -3.53 -31.46
CA VAL A 188 5.08 -4.67 -31.68
C VAL A 188 4.49 -5.84 -30.87
N GLN A 189 4.18 -6.93 -31.58
CA GLN A 189 3.74 -8.21 -30.98
C GLN A 189 4.91 -8.90 -30.29
#